data_f2420c5b2623b531250c7235c738f12e
#
_entry.id   f2420c5b2623b531250c7235c738f12e
#
_cell.length_a   1.000
_cell.length_b   1.000
_cell.length_c   1.000
_cell.angle_alpha   90.00
_cell.angle_beta   90.00
_cell.angle_gamma   90.00
#
_symmetry.space_group_name_H-M   'P 1'
#
loop_
_entity.id
_entity.type
_entity.pdbx_description
1 polymer ?
#
loop_
_entity_poly.entity_id
_entity_poly.type
_entity_poly.pdbx_seq_one_letter_code
_entity_poly.pdbx_strand_id
1 'polypeptide(L)'
;MKKRQSFRQGFIVLVAAAMLAGPAVLAGQALATEGGGGAYPNGAESFMAGALPPPGTYFVNYLTYYTASKFKDNSGNDLIPDFKLKVAADVLRFIHVTDTKILGANWAVHAFIPLAYQDVTMGGRDDDRFGLGDIIIDPI
;
A
#
# COMPACT_ATOMS: atom_id res chain seq x y z
N MET A 1 4.63 -44.41 25.13
CA MET A 1 4.44 -43.70 23.86
C MET A 1 3.27 -42.71 23.85
N LYS A 2 2.15 -42.92 24.51
CA LYS A 2 0.97 -41.99 24.53
C LYS A 2 1.24 -40.60 25.12
N LYS A 3 2.08 -40.44 26.17
CA LYS A 3 2.39 -39.14 26.79
C LYS A 3 3.11 -38.14 25.88
N ARG A 4 3.98 -38.63 24.96
CA ARG A 4 4.73 -37.78 24.04
C ARG A 4 3.84 -37.23 22.90
N GLN A 5 2.82 -37.98 22.50
CA GLN A 5 1.88 -37.57 21.45
C GLN A 5 0.93 -36.50 21.94
N SER A 6 0.44 -36.61 23.18
CA SER A 6 -0.42 -35.63 23.83
C SER A 6 0.29 -34.26 24.00
N PHE A 7 1.58 -34.28 24.39
CA PHE A 7 2.35 -33.04 24.54
C PHE A 7 2.56 -32.33 23.20
N ARG A 8 2.86 -33.06 22.09
CA ARG A 8 3.00 -32.46 20.76
C ARG A 8 1.69 -31.90 20.22
N GLN A 9 0.57 -32.55 20.47
CA GLN A 9 -0.76 -32.05 20.07
C GLN A 9 -1.13 -30.79 20.84
N GLY A 10 -0.89 -30.75 22.17
CA GLY A 10 -1.11 -29.55 22.97
C GLY A 10 -0.27 -28.37 22.54
N PHE A 11 1.00 -28.60 22.20
CA PHE A 11 1.90 -27.55 21.71
C PHE A 11 1.47 -26.99 20.35
N ILE A 12 1.06 -27.84 19.40
CA ILE A 12 0.55 -27.42 18.08
C ILE A 12 -0.72 -26.58 18.21
N VAL A 13 -1.65 -26.99 19.07
CA VAL A 13 -2.89 -26.24 19.31
C VAL A 13 -2.60 -24.87 19.94
N LEU A 14 -1.64 -24.81 20.85
CA LEU A 14 -1.26 -23.56 21.52
C LEU A 14 -0.58 -22.57 20.55
N VAL A 15 0.28 -23.09 19.67
CA VAL A 15 0.92 -22.27 18.61
C VAL A 15 -0.10 -21.79 17.58
N ALA A 16 -1.04 -22.65 17.17
CA ALA A 16 -2.11 -22.28 16.25
C ALA A 16 -3.04 -21.23 16.87
N ALA A 17 -3.38 -21.36 18.15
CA ALA A 17 -4.18 -20.37 18.87
C ALA A 17 -3.45 -19.04 19.03
N ALA A 18 -2.14 -19.04 19.27
CA ALA A 18 -1.32 -17.83 19.33
C ALA A 18 -1.20 -17.13 17.96
N MET A 19 -1.12 -17.89 16.87
CA MET A 19 -1.10 -17.32 15.51
C MET A 19 -2.45 -16.73 15.09
N LEU A 20 -3.57 -17.26 15.60
CA LEU A 20 -4.91 -16.72 15.36
C LEU A 20 -5.25 -15.52 16.25
N ALA A 21 -4.72 -15.48 17.48
CA ALA A 21 -4.95 -14.39 18.42
C ALA A 21 -4.01 -13.18 18.17
N GLY A 22 -2.82 -13.40 17.61
CA GLY A 22 -1.83 -12.36 17.32
C GLY A 22 -2.37 -11.23 16.45
N PRO A 23 -3.00 -11.49 15.30
CA PRO A 23 -3.57 -10.46 14.46
C PRO A 23 -4.72 -9.68 15.10
N ALA A 24 -5.51 -10.31 15.97
CA ALA A 24 -6.66 -9.67 16.62
C ALA A 24 -6.24 -8.68 17.72
N VAL A 25 -5.08 -8.90 18.36
CA VAL A 25 -4.55 -8.00 19.41
C VAL A 25 -3.78 -6.81 18.78
N LEU A 26 -3.26 -6.99 17.57
CA LEU A 26 -2.55 -5.95 16.79
C LEU A 26 -3.49 -5.21 15.83
N ALA A 27 -4.77 -5.58 15.75
CA ALA A 27 -5.79 -4.80 15.05
C ALA A 27 -6.09 -3.52 15.86
N GLY A 28 -5.08 -2.67 16.03
CA GLY A 28 -5.31 -1.24 16.17
C GLY A 28 -6.19 -0.82 15.00
N GLN A 29 -7.10 0.13 15.21
CA GLN A 29 -7.91 0.70 14.14
C GLN A 29 -6.95 1.06 13.00
N ALA A 30 -7.10 0.42 11.85
CA ALA A 30 -6.49 0.89 10.64
C ALA A 30 -7.11 2.27 10.38
N LEU A 31 -6.51 3.29 10.94
CA LEU A 31 -6.81 4.66 10.56
C LEU A 31 -6.39 4.72 9.10
N ALA A 32 -7.38 4.80 8.22
CA ALA A 32 -7.13 5.11 6.83
C ALA A 32 -6.21 6.33 6.82
N THR A 33 -5.06 6.19 6.20
CA THR A 33 -4.06 7.24 6.08
C THR A 33 -4.75 8.56 5.74
N GLU A 34 -4.40 9.57 6.49
CA GLU A 34 -4.80 10.97 6.41
C GLU A 34 -5.73 11.32 5.23
N GLY A 35 -7.05 11.35 5.47
CA GLY A 35 -8.04 11.74 4.46
C GLY A 35 -8.29 10.73 3.32
N GLY A 36 -7.86 9.47 3.47
CA GLY A 36 -8.07 8.41 2.47
C GLY A 36 -7.02 8.35 1.35
N GLY A 37 -5.97 9.17 1.45
CA GLY A 37 -4.82 9.10 0.55
C GLY A 37 -3.81 8.06 1.03
N GLY A 38 -3.65 6.94 0.32
CA GLY A 38 -2.56 6.01 0.52
C GLY A 38 -1.36 6.39 -0.36
N ALA A 39 -0.14 6.08 0.09
CA ALA A 39 1.05 6.23 -0.75
C ALA A 39 1.02 5.31 -1.99
N TYR A 40 0.28 4.22 -1.92
CA TYR A 40 0.11 3.27 -3.01
C TYR A 40 -1.04 3.69 -3.95
N PRO A 41 -0.82 3.73 -5.27
CA PRO A 41 -1.85 4.09 -6.23
C PRO A 41 -2.82 2.92 -6.44
N ASN A 42 -3.83 2.81 -5.57
CA ASN A 42 -4.83 1.75 -5.64
C ASN A 42 -5.48 1.68 -7.02
N GLY A 43 -5.53 0.48 -7.59
CA GLY A 43 -6.13 0.22 -8.90
C GLY A 43 -5.20 0.46 -10.10
N ALA A 44 -3.96 0.92 -9.91
CA ALA A 44 -3.00 1.15 -11.00
C ALA A 44 -2.67 -0.12 -11.79
N GLU A 45 -2.72 -1.29 -11.16
CA GLU A 45 -2.46 -2.60 -11.78
C GLU A 45 -3.72 -3.27 -12.33
N SER A 46 -4.91 -2.71 -12.08
CA SER A 46 -6.18 -3.22 -12.58
C SER A 46 -6.34 -4.74 -12.32
N PHE A 47 -6.57 -5.53 -13.37
CA PHE A 47 -6.71 -6.99 -13.28
C PHE A 47 -5.38 -7.75 -13.11
N MET A 48 -4.24 -7.07 -13.19
CA MET A 48 -2.91 -7.66 -13.05
C MET A 48 -2.34 -7.52 -11.62
N ALA A 49 -3.14 -7.04 -10.68
CA ALA A 49 -2.76 -6.96 -9.28
C ALA A 49 -2.36 -8.35 -8.76
N GLY A 50 -1.14 -8.48 -8.23
CA GLY A 50 -0.58 -9.74 -7.76
C GLY A 50 -0.01 -10.67 -8.85
N ALA A 51 -0.06 -10.30 -10.13
CA ALA A 51 0.62 -11.05 -11.18
C ALA A 51 2.13 -10.73 -11.16
N LEU A 52 2.96 -11.76 -10.92
CA LEU A 52 4.41 -11.64 -11.02
C LEU A 52 4.87 -12.07 -12.42
N PRO A 53 5.76 -11.29 -13.07
CA PRO A 53 6.44 -11.75 -14.27
C PRO A 53 7.45 -12.87 -13.96
N PRO A 54 8.01 -13.55 -14.95
CA PRO A 54 9.10 -14.51 -14.76
C PRO A 54 10.29 -13.91 -14.00
N PRO A 55 11.21 -14.74 -13.44
CA PRO A 55 12.43 -14.24 -12.81
C PRO A 55 13.19 -13.25 -13.69
N GLY A 56 13.59 -12.11 -13.11
CA GLY A 56 14.23 -11.02 -13.84
C GLY A 56 14.06 -9.67 -13.14
N THR A 57 14.59 -8.64 -13.77
CA THR A 57 14.43 -7.24 -13.29
C THR A 57 13.59 -6.45 -14.28
N TYR A 58 12.58 -5.75 -13.77
CA TYR A 58 11.61 -5.02 -14.54
C TYR A 58 11.51 -3.58 -14.07
N PHE A 59 11.19 -2.70 -15.00
CA PHE A 59 10.91 -1.31 -14.74
C PHE A 59 9.52 -0.98 -15.26
N VAL A 60 8.72 -0.32 -14.43
CA VAL A 60 7.40 0.19 -14.78
C VAL A 60 7.33 1.65 -14.39
N ASN A 61 6.73 2.46 -15.23
CA ASN A 61 6.53 3.87 -14.98
C ASN A 61 5.03 4.19 -14.98
N TYR A 62 4.55 4.87 -13.94
CA TYR A 62 3.16 5.30 -13.83
C TYR A 62 3.09 6.82 -13.87
N LEU A 63 2.53 7.35 -14.93
CA LEU A 63 2.18 8.76 -15.03
C LEU A 63 0.72 8.94 -14.61
N THR A 64 0.49 9.72 -13.57
CA THR A 64 -0.86 9.97 -13.05
C THR A 64 -1.15 11.45 -12.99
N TYR A 65 -2.39 11.81 -13.28
CA TYR A 65 -2.93 13.15 -13.08
C TYR A 65 -4.25 13.04 -12.34
N TYR A 66 -4.34 13.72 -11.21
CA TYR A 66 -5.53 13.73 -10.35
C TYR A 66 -5.98 15.16 -10.12
N THR A 67 -7.30 15.37 -10.12
CA THR A 67 -7.89 16.67 -9.78
C THR A 67 -9.13 16.48 -8.93
N ALA A 68 -9.29 17.34 -7.94
CA ALA A 68 -10.49 17.40 -7.11
C ALA A 68 -10.89 18.87 -6.89
N SER A 69 -12.19 19.13 -6.90
CA SER A 69 -12.75 20.46 -6.66
C SER A 69 -13.54 20.57 -5.36
N LYS A 70 -13.61 19.47 -4.59
CA LYS A 70 -14.36 19.41 -3.33
C LYS A 70 -13.70 18.42 -2.39
N PHE A 71 -13.67 18.76 -1.11
CA PHE A 71 -13.30 17.87 -0.02
C PHE A 71 -14.54 17.62 0.84
N LYS A 72 -15.04 16.38 0.86
CA LYS A 72 -16.31 16.04 1.46
C LYS A 72 -16.15 15.20 2.73
N ASP A 73 -17.08 15.36 3.67
CA ASP A 73 -17.23 14.49 4.83
C ASP A 73 -17.95 13.17 4.46
N ASN A 74 -18.09 12.27 5.43
CA ASN A 74 -18.80 11.00 5.27
C ASN A 74 -20.31 11.16 4.99
N SER A 75 -20.88 12.34 5.20
CA SER A 75 -22.27 12.69 4.93
C SER A 75 -22.46 13.41 3.58
N GLY A 76 -21.34 13.66 2.87
CA GLY A 76 -21.35 14.31 1.55
C GLY A 76 -21.34 15.83 1.59
N ASN A 77 -21.15 16.45 2.77
CA ASN A 77 -21.04 17.90 2.90
C ASN A 77 -19.64 18.38 2.55
N ASP A 78 -19.52 19.59 2.00
CA ASP A 78 -18.24 20.20 1.69
C ASP A 78 -17.56 20.65 3.01
N LEU A 79 -16.39 20.05 3.34
CA LEU A 79 -15.63 20.35 4.56
C LEU A 79 -14.78 21.61 4.45
N ILE A 80 -14.27 21.89 3.25
CA ILE A 80 -13.32 22.98 3.02
C ILE A 80 -13.89 23.88 1.93
N PRO A 81 -14.16 25.17 2.22
CA PRO A 81 -14.56 26.12 1.20
C PRO A 81 -13.46 26.31 0.15
N ASP A 82 -13.85 26.53 -1.10
CA ASP A 82 -12.97 26.83 -2.23
C ASP A 82 -11.82 25.81 -2.42
N PHE A 83 -12.08 24.53 -2.05
CA PHE A 83 -11.09 23.48 -2.22
C PHE A 83 -10.86 23.15 -3.70
N LYS A 84 -9.60 23.19 -4.09
CA LYS A 84 -9.12 22.65 -5.38
C LYS A 84 -7.80 21.92 -5.17
N LEU A 85 -7.64 20.78 -5.80
CA LEU A 85 -6.42 20.00 -5.80
C LEU A 85 -6.11 19.53 -7.21
N LYS A 86 -4.89 19.73 -7.64
CA LYS A 86 -4.32 19.13 -8.84
C LYS A 86 -3.03 18.42 -8.45
N VAL A 87 -2.87 17.19 -8.86
CA VAL A 87 -1.66 16.40 -8.63
C VAL A 87 -1.22 15.80 -9.94
N ALA A 88 0.03 16.05 -10.33
CA ALA A 88 0.71 15.31 -11.38
C ALA A 88 1.81 14.48 -10.72
N ALA A 89 1.80 13.16 -10.91
CA ALA A 89 2.81 12.30 -10.32
C ALA A 89 3.39 11.35 -11.35
N ASP A 90 4.71 11.16 -11.25
CA ASP A 90 5.50 10.18 -11.98
C ASP A 90 6.08 9.18 -10.97
N VAL A 91 5.61 7.94 -11.01
CA VAL A 91 6.03 6.89 -10.07
C VAL A 91 6.89 5.87 -10.80
N LEU A 92 8.17 5.83 -10.46
CA LEU A 92 9.12 4.86 -10.98
C LEU A 92 9.04 3.60 -10.13
N ARG A 93 8.71 2.45 -10.72
CA ARG A 93 8.68 1.16 -10.04
C ARG A 93 9.74 0.23 -10.59
N PHE A 94 10.59 -0.25 -9.72
CA PHE A 94 11.56 -1.32 -10.00
C PHE A 94 11.08 -2.61 -9.34
N ILE A 95 11.09 -3.72 -10.08
CA ILE A 95 10.67 -5.03 -9.60
C ILE A 95 11.81 -6.01 -9.89
N HIS A 96 12.21 -6.76 -8.87
CA HIS A 96 13.17 -7.84 -9.04
C HIS A 96 12.56 -9.15 -8.57
N VAL A 97 12.33 -10.06 -9.50
CA VAL A 97 11.80 -11.41 -9.25
C VAL A 97 12.97 -12.39 -9.25
N THR A 98 13.14 -13.14 -8.17
CA THR A 98 14.22 -14.11 -8.01
C THR A 98 13.80 -15.51 -8.46
N ASP A 99 14.78 -16.40 -8.69
CA ASP A 99 14.55 -17.83 -8.87
C ASP A 99 14.26 -18.56 -7.55
N THR A 100 14.49 -17.90 -6.42
CA THR A 100 14.24 -18.45 -5.07
C THR A 100 12.76 -18.63 -4.85
N LYS A 101 12.35 -19.82 -4.45
CA LYS A 101 10.95 -20.13 -4.13
C LYS A 101 10.70 -20.17 -2.64
N ILE A 102 9.66 -19.48 -2.20
CA ILE A 102 9.13 -19.54 -0.84
C ILE A 102 7.69 -20.04 -0.92
N LEU A 103 7.38 -21.12 -0.22
CA LEU A 103 6.05 -21.78 -0.24
C LEU A 103 5.55 -22.13 -1.67
N GLY A 104 6.46 -22.36 -2.61
CA GLY A 104 6.13 -22.71 -3.99
C GLY A 104 6.01 -21.55 -4.96
N ALA A 105 6.02 -20.30 -4.48
CA ALA A 105 6.03 -19.08 -5.29
C ALA A 105 7.43 -18.47 -5.37
N ASN A 106 7.76 -17.79 -6.47
CA ASN A 106 8.99 -17.03 -6.58
C ASN A 106 8.97 -15.85 -5.63
N TRP A 107 10.06 -15.63 -4.90
CA TRP A 107 10.20 -14.44 -4.08
C TRP A 107 10.61 -13.26 -4.94
N ALA A 108 10.00 -12.11 -4.68
CA ALA A 108 10.31 -10.87 -5.36
C ALA A 108 10.37 -9.69 -4.39
N VAL A 109 10.98 -8.61 -4.83
CA VAL A 109 10.98 -7.32 -4.13
C VAL A 109 10.70 -6.23 -5.14
N HIS A 110 10.00 -5.18 -4.71
CA HIS A 110 9.84 -3.99 -5.52
C HIS A 110 10.08 -2.70 -4.74
N ALA A 111 10.38 -1.64 -5.48
CA ALA A 111 10.51 -0.29 -4.96
C ALA A 111 9.71 0.67 -5.83
N PHE A 112 8.96 1.59 -5.18
CA PHE A 112 8.29 2.72 -5.83
C PHE A 112 8.98 4.00 -5.40
N ILE A 113 9.27 4.86 -6.36
CA ILE A 113 9.90 6.16 -6.17
C ILE A 113 8.99 7.21 -6.80
N PRO A 114 8.11 7.87 -6.02
CA PRO A 114 7.17 8.85 -6.55
C PRO A 114 7.80 10.24 -6.61
N LEU A 115 7.66 10.88 -7.75
CA LEU A 115 7.91 12.30 -7.96
C LEU A 115 6.56 12.98 -8.19
N ALA A 116 6.20 13.98 -7.38
CA ALA A 116 4.89 14.59 -7.44
C ALA A 116 4.95 16.12 -7.46
N TYR A 117 4.12 16.71 -8.29
CA TYR A 117 3.76 18.11 -8.24
C TYR A 117 2.32 18.23 -7.76
N GLN A 118 2.10 19.07 -6.77
CA GLN A 118 0.78 19.36 -6.20
C GLN A 118 0.51 20.86 -6.28
N ASP A 119 -0.72 21.22 -6.65
CA ASP A 119 -1.27 22.56 -6.65
C ASP A 119 -2.57 22.51 -5.84
N VAL A 120 -2.62 23.20 -4.69
CA VAL A 120 -3.70 23.14 -3.71
C VAL A 120 -4.22 24.54 -3.41
N THR A 121 -5.53 24.73 -3.57
CA THR A 121 -6.27 25.88 -3.06
C THR A 121 -7.15 25.43 -1.89
N MET A 122 -7.04 26.07 -0.75
CA MET A 122 -7.87 25.82 0.45
C MET A 122 -8.19 27.12 1.19
N GLY A 123 -9.49 27.44 1.36
CA GLY A 123 -9.92 28.60 2.12
C GLY A 123 -9.31 29.94 1.63
N GLY A 124 -9.18 30.09 0.31
CA GLY A 124 -8.62 31.29 -0.33
C GLY A 124 -7.08 31.39 -0.28
N ARG A 125 -6.39 30.31 0.05
CA ARG A 125 -4.91 30.21 -0.02
C ARG A 125 -4.51 29.21 -1.07
N ASP A 126 -3.53 29.57 -1.88
CA ASP A 126 -2.91 28.72 -2.89
C ASP A 126 -1.49 28.34 -2.44
N ASP A 127 -1.15 27.06 -2.57
CA ASP A 127 0.21 26.55 -2.35
C ASP A 127 0.51 25.51 -3.42
N ASP A 128 1.71 25.52 -3.97
CA ASP A 128 2.18 24.54 -4.92
C ASP A 128 3.56 24.00 -4.54
N ARG A 129 3.77 22.71 -4.78
CA ARG A 129 5.04 22.05 -4.46
C ARG A 129 5.35 20.92 -5.44
N PHE A 130 6.64 20.81 -5.72
CA PHE A 130 7.22 19.64 -6.37
C PHE A 130 8.18 18.96 -5.42
N GLY A 131 8.16 17.64 -5.38
CA GLY A 131 9.06 16.88 -4.52
C GLY A 131 9.03 15.38 -4.74
N LEU A 132 9.93 14.72 -4.03
CA LEU A 132 9.96 13.29 -3.86
C LEU A 132 8.92 12.93 -2.78
N GLY A 133 8.04 11.99 -3.09
CA GLY A 133 7.12 11.40 -2.11
C GLY A 133 7.76 10.26 -1.31
N ASP A 134 6.94 9.54 -0.56
CA ASP A 134 7.40 8.41 0.24
C ASP A 134 7.83 7.25 -0.65
N ILE A 135 9.08 6.80 -0.45
CA ILE A 135 9.60 5.62 -1.14
C ILE A 135 9.04 4.39 -0.47
N ILE A 136 8.42 3.50 -1.26
CA ILE A 136 7.89 2.22 -0.79
C ILE A 136 8.83 1.12 -1.25
N ILE A 137 9.25 0.25 -0.34
CA ILE A 137 10.02 -0.96 -0.64
C ILE A 137 9.36 -2.11 0.11
N ASP A 138 8.86 -3.10 -0.61
CA ASP A 138 8.23 -4.26 -0.01
C ASP A 138 8.53 -5.57 -0.78
N PRO A 139 8.50 -6.71 -0.06
CA PRO A 139 8.56 -8.03 -0.66
C PRO A 139 7.21 -8.39 -1.33
N ILE A 140 7.29 -9.22 -2.34
CA ILE A 140 6.13 -9.80 -3.05
C ILE A 140 6.20 -11.32 -2.99
#